data_ec2628bdb71e10d1560f913b25321762
#
_entry.id   ec2628bdb71e10d1560f913b25321762
#
_cell.length_a   1.000
_cell.length_b   1.000
_cell.length_c   1.000
_cell.angle_alpha   90.00
_cell.angle_beta   90.00
_cell.angle_gamma   90.00
#
_symmetry.space_group_name_H-M   'P 1'
#
loop_
_entity.id
_entity.type
_entity.pdbx_description
1 polymer ?
#
loop_
_entity_poly.entity_id
_entity_poly.type
_entity_poly.pdbx_seq_one_letter_code
_entity_poly.pdbx_strand_id
1 'polypeptide(L)'
;GLKPVHRRVLYGMYEGGHTSDKKFSKSARSVGEVMGKYHPHGDQSIYDTMVRMAQDFSLRYPLVDGQGNFGSIDGDPPAAMRYTESRLDRISKHMLEDIEKKTVDFEPNFDDSEYEPAVLPSRLPNLLLNGSDGIAVGMATRIPPHNLTEVAGAINHHVNQIIEQGVEKLEVPNISIDEYMAHVKGPDFPTGAGIHGIDGIYDMYKTGKGRFHVRSKCDVLDDS
;
A
#
# COMPACT_ATOMS: atom_id res chain seq x y z
N GLY A 1 -5.64 -0.15 -1.32
CA GLY A 1 -5.25 -0.57 -2.65
C GLY A 1 -4.59 0.55 -3.45
N LEU A 2 -3.93 0.18 -4.51
CA LEU A 2 -3.27 1.14 -5.38
C LEU A 2 -4.28 1.82 -6.31
N LYS A 3 -4.25 3.15 -6.36
CA LYS A 3 -4.90 3.92 -7.43
C LYS A 3 -4.03 3.87 -8.70
N PRO A 4 -4.58 4.21 -9.89
CA PRO A 4 -3.79 4.19 -11.12
C PRO A 4 -2.47 4.95 -11.03
N VAL A 5 -2.44 6.13 -10.40
CA VAL A 5 -1.21 6.91 -10.24
C VAL A 5 -0.16 6.18 -9.41
N HIS A 6 -0.54 5.47 -8.33
CA HIS A 6 0.39 4.67 -7.52
C HIS A 6 1.01 3.55 -8.35
N ARG A 7 0.18 2.79 -9.09
CA ARG A 7 0.64 1.71 -9.97
C ARG A 7 1.62 2.24 -11.01
N ARG A 8 1.31 3.36 -11.66
CA ARG A 8 2.15 4.00 -12.67
C ARG A 8 3.48 4.50 -12.11
N VAL A 9 3.49 5.05 -10.90
CA VAL A 9 4.72 5.45 -10.22
C VAL A 9 5.59 4.23 -9.93
N LEU A 10 5.05 3.16 -9.35
CA LEU A 10 5.81 1.95 -9.04
C LEU A 10 6.34 1.29 -10.31
N TYR A 11 5.51 1.17 -11.34
CA TYR A 11 5.90 0.57 -12.61
C TYR A 11 6.94 1.44 -13.35
N GLY A 12 6.73 2.75 -13.43
CA GLY A 12 7.67 3.67 -14.08
C GLY A 12 9.02 3.72 -13.37
N MET A 13 9.06 3.66 -12.04
CA MET A 13 10.32 3.54 -11.29
C MET A 13 11.02 2.20 -11.55
N TYR A 14 10.27 1.12 -11.69
CA TYR A 14 10.80 -0.20 -12.03
C TYR A 14 11.42 -0.20 -13.43
N GLU A 15 10.69 0.25 -14.45
CA GLU A 15 11.16 0.39 -15.83
C GLU A 15 12.38 1.32 -15.95
N GLY A 16 12.39 2.42 -15.20
CA GLY A 16 13.52 3.35 -15.12
C GLY A 16 14.73 2.79 -14.36
N GLY A 17 14.65 1.56 -13.82
CA GLY A 17 15.73 0.91 -13.07
C GLY A 17 16.00 1.54 -11.70
N HIS A 18 15.01 2.25 -11.12
CA HIS A 18 15.10 2.85 -9.79
C HIS A 18 14.71 1.86 -8.69
N THR A 19 15.28 0.66 -8.73
CA THR A 19 15.00 -0.44 -7.80
C THR A 19 15.80 -0.32 -6.50
N SER A 20 15.37 -1.04 -5.46
CA SER A 20 15.96 -0.96 -4.11
C SER A 20 17.43 -1.35 -4.00
N ASP A 21 17.95 -2.11 -4.98
CA ASP A 21 19.36 -2.52 -5.09
C ASP A 21 20.24 -1.49 -5.82
N LYS A 22 19.65 -0.44 -6.37
CA LYS A 22 20.34 0.62 -7.11
C LYS A 22 20.56 1.85 -6.24
N LYS A 23 21.40 2.76 -6.72
CA LYS A 23 21.60 4.07 -6.10
C LYS A 23 20.32 4.90 -6.18
N PHE A 24 20.14 5.78 -5.21
CA PHE A 24 19.12 6.80 -5.28
C PHE A 24 19.28 7.67 -6.53
N SER A 25 18.17 8.09 -7.10
CA SER A 25 18.12 9.06 -8.19
C SER A 25 17.25 10.25 -7.82
N LYS A 26 17.44 11.38 -8.47
CA LYS A 26 16.61 12.57 -8.22
C LYS A 26 15.13 12.24 -8.45
N SER A 27 14.27 12.59 -7.49
CA SER A 27 12.82 12.34 -7.57
C SER A 27 12.21 12.96 -8.83
N ALA A 28 12.72 14.13 -9.25
CA ALA A 28 12.32 14.79 -10.49
C ALA A 28 12.50 13.92 -11.74
N ARG A 29 13.50 13.03 -11.77
CA ARG A 29 13.71 12.10 -12.88
C ARG A 29 12.58 11.07 -12.94
N SER A 30 12.30 10.39 -11.85
CA SER A 30 11.23 9.40 -11.80
C SER A 30 9.86 10.03 -12.10
N VAL A 31 9.59 11.24 -11.58
CA VAL A 31 8.38 12.00 -11.89
C VAL A 31 8.25 12.30 -13.37
N GLY A 32 9.34 12.77 -14.01
CA GLY A 32 9.37 13.08 -15.43
C GLY A 32 9.13 11.85 -16.31
N GLU A 33 9.74 10.72 -15.97
CA GLU A 33 9.55 9.44 -16.68
C GLU A 33 8.11 8.96 -16.58
N VAL A 34 7.51 8.99 -15.38
CA VAL A 34 6.10 8.60 -15.17
C VAL A 34 5.14 9.53 -15.90
N MET A 35 5.36 10.84 -15.82
CA MET A 35 4.53 11.83 -16.49
C MET A 35 4.57 11.68 -18.01
N GLY A 36 5.75 11.49 -18.57
CA GLY A 36 5.92 11.39 -20.01
C GLY A 36 5.39 10.11 -20.63
N LYS A 37 5.44 8.99 -19.89
CA LYS A 37 5.07 7.68 -20.42
C LYS A 37 3.68 7.20 -20.01
N TYR A 38 3.25 7.46 -18.78
CA TYR A 38 2.09 6.76 -18.22
C TYR A 38 1.01 7.66 -17.63
N HIS A 39 1.36 8.84 -17.12
CA HIS A 39 0.41 9.66 -16.36
C HIS A 39 0.42 11.13 -16.82
N PRO A 40 -0.39 11.49 -17.85
CA PRO A 40 -0.38 12.83 -18.48
C PRO A 40 -1.09 13.88 -17.62
N HIS A 41 -0.69 14.00 -16.37
CA HIS A 41 -1.18 14.99 -15.41
C HIS A 41 -0.03 15.80 -14.85
N GLY A 42 -0.33 16.82 -14.03
CA GLY A 42 0.70 17.68 -13.46
C GLY A 42 1.76 16.92 -12.66
N ASP A 43 3.02 17.28 -12.82
CA ASP A 43 4.18 16.69 -12.15
C ASP A 43 4.05 16.72 -10.62
N GLN A 44 3.45 17.76 -10.07
CA GLN A 44 3.24 17.92 -8.63
C GLN A 44 2.36 16.80 -8.08
N SER A 45 1.29 16.40 -8.76
CA SER A 45 0.39 15.32 -8.31
C SER A 45 1.09 13.96 -8.29
N ILE A 46 1.99 13.72 -9.24
CA ILE A 46 2.82 12.50 -9.30
C ILE A 46 3.83 12.52 -8.15
N TYR A 47 4.49 13.67 -7.94
CA TYR A 47 5.44 13.83 -6.84
C TYR A 47 4.80 13.68 -5.46
N ASP A 48 3.64 14.30 -5.22
CA ASP A 48 2.91 14.18 -3.97
C ASP A 48 2.52 12.71 -3.68
N THR A 49 2.16 11.97 -4.72
CA THR A 49 1.89 10.54 -4.63
C THR A 49 3.15 9.76 -4.24
N MET A 50 4.28 10.03 -4.88
CA MET A 50 5.57 9.41 -4.56
C MET A 50 6.00 9.74 -3.13
N VAL A 51 5.88 10.99 -2.72
CA VAL A 51 6.17 11.44 -1.34
C VAL A 51 5.34 10.66 -0.34
N ARG A 52 4.04 10.54 -0.56
CA ARG A 52 3.14 9.81 0.34
C ARG A 52 3.52 8.33 0.45
N MET A 53 3.99 7.72 -0.63
CA MET A 53 4.46 6.33 -0.61
C MET A 53 5.82 6.16 0.10
N ALA A 54 6.56 7.23 0.34
CA ALA A 54 7.83 7.22 1.07
C ALA A 54 7.69 7.60 2.55
N GLN A 55 6.54 8.15 2.96
CA GLN A 55 6.31 8.59 4.33
C GLN A 55 5.91 7.42 5.24
N ASP A 56 6.71 7.11 6.23
CA ASP A 56 6.47 6.04 7.21
C ASP A 56 5.30 6.34 8.18
N PHE A 57 4.90 7.62 8.28
CA PHE A 57 3.71 8.05 9.02
C PHE A 57 2.44 8.05 8.15
N SER A 58 2.54 7.90 6.82
CA SER A 58 1.41 7.84 5.89
C SER A 58 1.06 6.42 5.47
N LEU A 59 2.05 5.58 5.19
CA LEU A 59 1.89 4.17 4.84
C LEU A 59 2.45 3.27 5.95
N ARG A 60 1.69 2.23 6.30
CA ARG A 60 2.17 1.21 7.25
C ARG A 60 3.40 0.48 6.72
N TYR A 61 3.44 0.25 5.43
CA TYR A 61 4.58 -0.32 4.69
C TYR A 61 4.90 0.59 3.50
N PRO A 62 5.84 1.53 3.65
CA PRO A 62 6.25 2.39 2.55
C PRO A 62 6.67 1.61 1.31
N LEU A 63 6.32 2.11 0.13
CA LEU A 63 6.61 1.49 -1.15
C LEU A 63 7.75 2.20 -1.90
N VAL A 64 8.09 3.40 -1.48
CA VAL A 64 9.21 4.20 -1.99
C VAL A 64 10.18 4.44 -0.85
N ASP A 65 11.47 4.29 -1.12
CA ASP A 65 12.58 4.64 -0.24
C ASP A 65 13.06 6.02 -0.65
N GLY A 66 12.94 6.98 0.26
CA GLY A 66 13.24 8.40 0.04
C GLY A 66 14.48 8.85 0.79
N GLN A 67 15.30 9.71 0.15
CA GLN A 67 16.43 10.36 0.76
C GLN A 67 16.29 11.88 0.66
N GLY A 68 16.36 12.55 1.81
CA GLY A 68 16.15 13.99 1.94
C GLY A 68 14.88 14.30 2.74
N ASN A 69 14.34 15.51 2.57
CA ASN A 69 13.14 15.93 3.28
C ASN A 69 11.87 15.53 2.53
N PHE A 70 11.19 14.51 3.03
CA PHE A 70 9.88 14.04 2.55
C PHE A 70 8.71 14.51 3.43
N GLY A 71 8.89 15.58 4.19
CA GLY A 71 7.87 16.11 5.09
C GLY A 71 7.92 15.47 6.49
N SER A 72 7.04 15.92 7.36
CA SER A 72 6.90 15.40 8.73
C SER A 72 5.44 15.15 9.10
N ILE A 73 5.23 14.37 10.16
CA ILE A 73 3.90 14.14 10.73
C ILE A 73 3.28 15.44 11.28
N ASP A 74 4.12 16.42 11.65
CA ASP A 74 3.68 17.73 12.15
C ASP A 74 3.18 18.67 11.04
N GLY A 75 3.22 18.20 9.78
CA GLY A 75 2.67 18.93 8.65
C GLY A 75 3.71 19.73 7.85
N ASP A 76 5.00 19.57 8.13
CA ASP A 76 6.03 20.20 7.30
C ASP A 76 5.96 19.64 5.87
N PRO A 77 5.99 20.49 4.84
CA PRO A 77 5.95 20.04 3.47
C PRO A 77 7.27 19.38 3.06
N PRO A 78 7.23 18.46 2.08
CA PRO A 78 8.45 17.91 1.50
C PRO A 78 9.23 19.01 0.75
N ALA A 79 10.53 18.81 0.62
CA ALA A 79 11.33 19.63 -0.28
C ALA A 79 10.91 19.39 -1.75
N ALA A 80 11.20 20.35 -2.63
CA ALA A 80 10.91 20.19 -4.04
C ALA A 80 11.63 18.97 -4.65
N MET A 81 11.00 18.33 -5.65
CA MET A 81 11.48 17.07 -6.26
C MET A 81 12.91 17.13 -6.82
N ARG A 82 13.44 18.33 -7.13
CA ARG A 82 14.83 18.52 -7.57
C ARG A 82 15.86 18.33 -6.46
N TYR A 83 15.43 18.41 -5.19
CA TYR A 83 16.31 18.26 -4.02
C TYR A 83 16.24 16.86 -3.39
N THR A 84 15.11 16.20 -3.48
CA THR A 84 14.93 14.86 -2.93
C THR A 84 15.43 13.78 -3.90
N GLU A 85 15.75 12.63 -3.34
CA GLU A 85 16.14 11.44 -4.09
C GLU A 85 15.27 10.27 -3.70
N SER A 86 15.01 9.36 -4.62
CA SER A 86 14.11 8.23 -4.40
C SER A 86 14.55 6.99 -5.16
N ARG A 87 14.07 5.85 -4.67
CA ARG A 87 14.10 4.56 -5.34
C ARG A 87 12.93 3.72 -4.82
N LEU A 88 12.64 2.59 -5.44
CA LEU A 88 11.67 1.65 -4.87
C LEU A 88 12.16 1.12 -3.53
N ASP A 89 11.25 0.97 -2.56
CA ASP A 89 11.53 0.25 -1.33
C ASP A 89 11.68 -1.26 -1.61
N ARG A 90 12.33 -1.98 -0.70
CA ARG A 90 12.54 -3.43 -0.83
C ARG A 90 11.23 -4.22 -0.94
N ILE A 91 10.20 -3.80 -0.22
CA ILE A 91 8.89 -4.45 -0.24
C ILE A 91 8.22 -4.33 -1.62
N SER A 92 8.48 -3.25 -2.36
CA SER A 92 7.92 -3.02 -3.69
C SER A 92 8.39 -4.04 -4.72
N LYS A 93 9.54 -4.70 -4.49
CA LYS A 93 9.96 -5.84 -5.31
C LYS A 93 8.88 -6.92 -5.37
N HIS A 94 8.24 -7.20 -4.24
CA HIS A 94 7.19 -8.22 -4.17
C HIS A 94 5.86 -7.79 -4.82
N MET A 95 5.68 -6.49 -5.06
CA MET A 95 4.54 -5.97 -5.82
C MET A 95 4.70 -6.17 -7.32
N LEU A 96 5.95 -6.18 -7.81
CA LEU A 96 6.32 -6.18 -9.22
C LEU A 96 6.93 -7.52 -9.68
N GLU A 97 7.16 -8.45 -8.76
CA GLU A 97 7.81 -9.73 -9.05
C GLU A 97 7.02 -10.51 -10.09
N ASP A 98 7.75 -11.05 -11.07
CA ASP A 98 7.21 -11.81 -12.19
C ASP A 98 6.34 -11.00 -13.20
N ILE A 99 6.36 -9.66 -13.15
CA ILE A 99 5.61 -8.82 -14.08
C ILE A 99 5.98 -9.09 -15.55
N GLU A 100 7.24 -9.43 -15.82
CA GLU A 100 7.75 -9.75 -17.16
C GLU A 100 7.34 -11.15 -17.67
N LYS A 101 6.76 -11.99 -16.80
CA LYS A 101 6.34 -13.37 -17.13
C LYS A 101 4.90 -13.46 -17.63
N LYS A 102 4.31 -12.36 -18.08
CA LYS A 102 2.92 -12.29 -18.54
C LYS A 102 1.92 -12.74 -17.48
N THR A 103 2.16 -12.38 -16.24
CA THR A 103 1.30 -12.70 -15.08
C THR A 103 0.10 -11.78 -14.96
N VAL A 104 0.12 -10.64 -15.64
CA VAL A 104 -0.94 -9.63 -15.68
C VAL A 104 -1.10 -9.09 -17.09
N ASP A 105 -2.29 -8.55 -17.39
CA ASP A 105 -2.57 -7.91 -18.67
C ASP A 105 -1.92 -6.52 -18.74
N PHE A 106 -1.52 -6.14 -19.94
CA PHE A 106 -0.97 -4.83 -20.26
C PHE A 106 -1.94 -4.09 -21.19
N GLU A 107 -2.12 -2.83 -20.94
CA GLU A 107 -2.98 -1.93 -21.71
C GLU A 107 -2.13 -0.80 -22.32
N PRO A 108 -2.51 -0.27 -23.49
CA PRO A 108 -1.83 0.91 -24.03
C PRO A 108 -1.98 2.10 -23.07
N ASN A 109 -0.96 2.94 -23.04
CA ASN A 109 -1.01 4.20 -22.32
C ASN A 109 -1.93 5.22 -23.03
N PHE A 110 -1.94 6.48 -22.54
CA PHE A 110 -2.84 7.55 -23.02
C PHE A 110 -2.66 7.95 -24.49
N ASP A 111 -1.54 7.68 -25.13
CA ASP A 111 -1.23 8.04 -26.52
C ASP A 111 -0.81 6.82 -27.38
N ASP A 112 -1.05 5.61 -26.91
CA ASP A 112 -0.70 4.33 -27.54
C ASP A 112 0.80 4.14 -27.85
N SER A 113 1.69 4.94 -27.25
CA SER A 113 3.13 4.85 -27.46
C SER A 113 3.81 3.81 -26.58
N GLU A 114 3.24 3.51 -25.42
CA GLU A 114 3.78 2.58 -24.42
C GLU A 114 2.67 1.69 -23.87
N TYR A 115 3.05 0.63 -23.16
CA TYR A 115 2.13 -0.25 -22.47
C TYR A 115 2.34 -0.17 -20.96
N GLU A 116 1.27 -0.16 -20.20
CA GLU A 116 1.28 -0.19 -18.75
C GLU A 116 0.50 -1.41 -18.21
N PRO A 117 0.87 -1.97 -17.06
CA PRO A 117 0.13 -3.09 -16.50
C PRO A 117 -1.25 -2.63 -15.99
N ALA A 118 -2.31 -3.36 -16.33
CA ALA A 118 -3.66 -3.11 -15.86
C ALA A 118 -3.74 -3.24 -14.32
N VAL A 119 -3.00 -4.20 -13.76
CA VAL A 119 -2.79 -4.43 -12.32
C VAL A 119 -1.36 -4.87 -12.08
N LEU A 120 -0.88 -4.81 -10.83
CA LEU A 120 0.41 -5.41 -10.47
C LEU A 120 0.23 -6.87 -10.04
N PRO A 121 1.20 -7.76 -10.34
CA PRO A 121 1.13 -9.18 -9.97
C PRO A 121 1.11 -9.45 -8.46
N SER A 122 1.57 -8.52 -7.69
CA SER A 122 1.60 -8.40 -6.25
C SER A 122 1.51 -9.71 -5.45
N ARG A 123 2.63 -10.17 -4.94
CA ARG A 123 2.68 -11.32 -4.00
C ARG A 123 2.24 -10.95 -2.57
N LEU A 124 2.02 -9.68 -2.31
CA LEU A 124 1.58 -9.17 -1.02
C LEU A 124 0.15 -8.60 -1.14
N PRO A 125 -0.72 -8.84 -0.17
CA PRO A 125 -2.08 -8.31 -0.15
C PRO A 125 -2.08 -6.83 0.24
N ASN A 126 -1.54 -5.96 -0.61
CA ASN A 126 -1.32 -4.54 -0.32
C ASN A 126 -2.61 -3.79 0.07
N LEU A 127 -3.77 -4.23 -0.43
CA LEU A 127 -5.05 -3.66 -0.03
C LEU A 127 -5.28 -3.76 1.49
N LEU A 128 -4.88 -4.87 2.10
CA LEU A 128 -4.99 -5.07 3.55
C LEU A 128 -3.82 -4.45 4.30
N LEU A 129 -2.61 -4.53 3.74
CA LEU A 129 -1.40 -4.06 4.42
C LEU A 129 -1.36 -2.53 4.57
N ASN A 130 -1.64 -1.81 3.50
CA ASN A 130 -1.63 -0.34 3.48
C ASN A 130 -3.01 0.29 3.48
N GLY A 131 -4.07 -0.53 3.40
CA GLY A 131 -5.43 -0.04 3.34
C GLY A 131 -5.78 0.68 2.04
N SER A 132 -6.93 1.32 2.03
CA SER A 132 -7.40 2.16 0.93
C SER A 132 -8.38 3.20 1.45
N ASP A 133 -8.23 4.42 0.99
CA ASP A 133 -9.18 5.50 1.24
C ASP A 133 -9.54 6.14 -0.10
N GLY A 134 -10.83 6.29 -0.35
CA GLY A 134 -11.29 6.88 -1.60
C GLY A 134 -12.76 7.25 -1.58
N ILE A 135 -13.08 8.31 -2.31
CA ILE A 135 -14.44 8.81 -2.49
C ILE A 135 -14.81 8.62 -3.95
N ALA A 136 -15.92 7.93 -4.20
CA ALA A 136 -16.51 7.78 -5.51
C ALA A 136 -17.94 8.36 -5.51
N VAL A 137 -18.54 8.50 -6.68
CA VAL A 137 -19.94 8.96 -6.78
C VAL A 137 -20.85 7.92 -6.14
N GLY A 138 -21.58 8.32 -5.10
CA GLY A 138 -22.53 7.49 -4.40
C GLY A 138 -21.94 6.50 -3.37
N MET A 139 -20.62 6.39 -3.26
CA MET A 139 -19.97 5.53 -2.24
C MET A 139 -18.59 6.03 -1.84
N ALA A 140 -18.15 5.62 -0.66
CA ALA A 140 -16.80 5.84 -0.19
C ALA A 140 -16.24 4.52 0.35
N THR A 141 -14.92 4.33 0.26
CA THR A 141 -14.22 3.23 0.89
C THR A 141 -13.21 3.76 1.90
N ARG A 142 -13.07 3.07 3.00
CA ARG A 142 -12.06 3.34 4.02
C ARG A 142 -11.63 2.04 4.66
N ILE A 143 -10.61 1.42 4.07
CA ILE A 143 -10.01 0.17 4.55
C ILE A 143 -8.77 0.55 5.34
N PRO A 144 -8.68 0.23 6.64
CA PRO A 144 -7.49 0.53 7.43
C PRO A 144 -6.33 -0.39 7.08
N PRO A 145 -5.08 0.00 7.39
CA PRO A 145 -3.91 -0.87 7.26
C PRO A 145 -3.88 -1.97 8.33
N HIS A 146 -3.14 -3.07 8.04
CA HIS A 146 -3.02 -4.23 8.92
C HIS A 146 -1.57 -4.72 9.01
N ASN A 147 -1.27 -5.47 10.06
CA ASN A 147 0.03 -6.07 10.29
C ASN A 147 0.29 -7.24 9.32
N LEU A 148 1.46 -7.23 8.66
CA LEU A 148 1.84 -8.25 7.68
C LEU A 148 1.85 -9.67 8.28
N THR A 149 2.39 -9.85 9.49
CA THR A 149 2.47 -11.15 10.14
C THR A 149 1.07 -11.70 10.45
N GLU A 150 0.18 -10.84 10.93
CA GLU A 150 -1.21 -11.21 11.22
C GLU A 150 -1.96 -11.61 9.94
N VAL A 151 -1.83 -10.81 8.87
CA VAL A 151 -2.46 -11.10 7.59
C VAL A 151 -1.90 -12.39 6.98
N ALA A 152 -0.57 -12.59 7.05
CA ALA A 152 0.05 -13.84 6.58
C ALA A 152 -0.45 -15.05 7.38
N GLY A 153 -0.64 -14.91 8.70
CA GLY A 153 -1.25 -15.95 9.54
C GLY A 153 -2.66 -16.32 9.09
N ALA A 154 -3.50 -15.32 8.79
CA ALA A 154 -4.85 -15.54 8.29
C ALA A 154 -4.86 -16.22 6.91
N ILE A 155 -3.95 -15.83 6.00
CA ILE A 155 -3.80 -16.47 4.69
C ILE A 155 -3.36 -17.93 4.85
N ASN A 156 -2.38 -18.21 5.70
CA ASN A 156 -1.93 -19.57 5.96
C ASN A 156 -3.06 -20.43 6.53
N HIS A 157 -3.85 -19.89 7.46
CA HIS A 157 -5.03 -20.58 7.99
C HIS A 157 -6.02 -20.91 6.86
N HIS A 158 -6.34 -19.96 6.01
CA HIS A 158 -7.22 -20.15 4.87
C HIS A 158 -6.72 -21.24 3.91
N VAL A 159 -5.44 -21.20 3.55
CA VAL A 159 -4.82 -22.19 2.66
C VAL A 159 -4.83 -23.59 3.28
N ASN A 160 -4.55 -23.71 4.59
CA ASN A 160 -4.59 -24.99 5.28
C ASN A 160 -6.01 -25.59 5.27
N GLN A 161 -7.03 -24.78 5.45
CA GLN A 161 -8.42 -25.23 5.35
C GLN A 161 -8.79 -25.74 3.94
N ILE A 162 -8.28 -25.09 2.88
CA ILE A 162 -8.43 -25.59 1.50
C ILE A 162 -7.75 -26.97 1.35
N ILE A 163 -6.54 -27.15 1.88
CA ILE A 163 -5.79 -28.39 1.81
C ILE A 163 -6.54 -29.50 2.56
N GLU A 164 -7.03 -29.23 3.76
CA GLU A 164 -7.77 -30.20 4.59
C GLU A 164 -9.09 -30.64 3.95
N GLN A 165 -9.80 -29.74 3.25
CA GLN A 165 -11.02 -30.07 2.52
C GLN A 165 -10.79 -30.86 1.23
N GLY A 166 -9.53 -30.94 0.77
CA GLY A 166 -9.12 -31.53 -0.51
C GLY A 166 -9.18 -30.52 -1.66
N VAL A 167 -8.03 -30.26 -2.26
CA VAL A 167 -7.79 -29.29 -3.33
C VAL A 167 -8.72 -29.51 -4.55
N GLU A 168 -9.22 -30.73 -4.73
CA GLU A 168 -10.11 -31.09 -5.85
C GLU A 168 -11.49 -30.45 -5.78
N LYS A 169 -11.93 -29.97 -4.60
CA LYS A 169 -13.28 -29.43 -4.44
C LYS A 169 -13.45 -28.00 -4.91
N LEU A 170 -12.36 -27.23 -5.12
CA LEU A 170 -12.37 -25.80 -5.54
C LEU A 170 -13.38 -24.90 -4.80
N GLU A 171 -13.92 -25.37 -3.68
CA GLU A 171 -14.87 -24.61 -2.86
C GLU A 171 -14.12 -23.73 -1.88
N VAL A 172 -14.55 -22.48 -1.78
CA VAL A 172 -14.00 -21.55 -0.78
C VAL A 172 -14.40 -22.08 0.61
N PRO A 173 -13.43 -22.32 1.52
CA PRO A 173 -13.74 -22.82 2.85
C PRO A 173 -14.65 -21.83 3.60
N ASN A 174 -15.64 -22.36 4.30
CA ASN A 174 -16.53 -21.56 5.12
C ASN A 174 -15.87 -21.27 6.48
N ILE A 175 -14.95 -20.31 6.48
CA ILE A 175 -14.21 -19.86 7.68
C ILE A 175 -14.95 -18.68 8.29
N SER A 176 -15.20 -18.74 9.59
CA SER A 176 -15.86 -17.66 10.32
C SER A 176 -14.97 -16.44 10.51
N ILE A 177 -15.57 -15.28 10.73
CA ILE A 177 -14.83 -14.06 11.08
C ILE A 177 -14.04 -14.25 12.39
N ASP A 178 -14.57 -15.00 13.35
CA ASP A 178 -13.88 -15.27 14.61
C ASP A 178 -12.58 -16.04 14.41
N GLU A 179 -12.57 -17.02 13.50
CA GLU A 179 -11.36 -17.77 13.14
C GLU A 179 -10.31 -16.87 12.47
N TYR A 180 -10.71 -15.98 11.56
CA TYR A 180 -9.79 -14.99 10.99
C TYR A 180 -9.28 -14.00 12.03
N MET A 181 -10.13 -13.55 12.95
CA MET A 181 -9.76 -12.63 14.03
C MET A 181 -8.87 -13.27 15.10
N ALA A 182 -8.76 -14.60 15.13
CA ALA A 182 -7.72 -15.28 15.91
C ALA A 182 -6.30 -14.90 15.42
N HIS A 183 -6.15 -14.59 14.13
CA HIS A 183 -4.90 -14.17 13.50
C HIS A 183 -4.81 -12.64 13.36
N VAL A 184 -5.83 -11.99 12.80
CA VAL A 184 -5.88 -10.54 12.59
C VAL A 184 -6.68 -9.89 13.71
N LYS A 185 -5.97 -9.27 14.66
CA LYS A 185 -6.61 -8.68 15.85
C LYS A 185 -7.35 -7.38 15.57
N GLY A 186 -6.94 -6.65 14.55
CA GLY A 186 -7.51 -5.37 14.17
C GLY A 186 -6.59 -4.57 13.25
N PRO A 187 -6.96 -3.33 12.95
CA PRO A 187 -6.10 -2.41 12.21
C PRO A 187 -4.74 -2.18 12.90
N ASP A 188 -3.70 -1.95 12.10
CA ASP A 188 -2.36 -1.61 12.55
C ASP A 188 -1.89 -0.34 11.84
N PHE A 189 -1.97 0.80 12.55
CA PHE A 189 -1.68 2.11 11.98
C PHE A 189 -0.19 2.45 11.99
N PRO A 190 0.32 3.22 11.01
CA PRO A 190 1.74 3.56 10.89
C PRO A 190 2.32 4.21 12.13
N THR A 191 1.55 5.07 12.80
CA THR A 191 2.01 5.84 13.97
C THR A 191 1.64 5.20 15.31
N GLY A 192 1.13 3.96 15.29
CA GLY A 192 0.73 3.24 16.49
C GLY A 192 -0.60 3.71 17.05
N ALA A 193 -0.69 3.91 18.35
CA ALA A 193 -1.86 4.25 19.16
C ALA A 193 -2.58 3.02 19.74
N GLY A 194 -3.54 3.26 20.64
CA GLY A 194 -4.45 2.24 21.17
C GLY A 194 -5.80 2.26 20.43
N ILE A 195 -6.33 1.10 20.10
CA ILE A 195 -7.66 0.98 19.51
C ILE A 195 -8.63 0.51 20.61
N HIS A 196 -9.77 1.18 20.70
CA HIS A 196 -10.84 0.86 21.63
C HIS A 196 -12.16 0.62 20.88
N GLY A 197 -12.84 -0.46 21.19
CA GLY A 197 -14.12 -0.84 20.56
C GLY A 197 -13.99 -2.09 19.69
N ILE A 198 -13.69 -3.24 20.33
CA ILE A 198 -13.51 -4.53 19.63
C ILE A 198 -14.77 -4.95 18.85
N ASP A 199 -15.97 -4.66 19.38
CA ASP A 199 -17.22 -4.96 18.69
C ASP A 199 -17.32 -4.21 17.36
N GLY A 200 -16.86 -2.95 17.32
CA GLY A 200 -16.83 -2.17 16.09
C GLY A 200 -15.81 -2.69 15.07
N ILE A 201 -14.71 -3.32 15.52
CA ILE A 201 -13.74 -4.00 14.63
C ILE A 201 -14.39 -5.26 14.07
N TYR A 202 -15.05 -6.04 14.92
CA TYR A 202 -15.78 -7.23 14.50
C TYR A 202 -16.84 -6.91 13.45
N ASP A 203 -17.67 -5.89 13.71
CA ASP A 203 -18.69 -5.43 12.78
C ASP A 203 -18.09 -4.97 11.44
N MET A 204 -16.98 -4.25 11.49
CA MET A 204 -16.27 -3.82 10.29
C MET A 204 -15.84 -5.02 9.43
N TYR A 205 -15.26 -6.06 10.01
CA TYR A 205 -14.85 -7.25 9.27
C TYR A 205 -16.02 -8.07 8.77
N LYS A 206 -17.09 -8.16 9.56
CA LYS A 206 -18.28 -8.96 9.23
C LYS A 206 -19.17 -8.32 8.19
N THR A 207 -19.36 -7.00 8.26
CA THR A 207 -20.37 -6.28 7.47
C THR A 207 -19.80 -5.24 6.53
N GLY A 208 -18.49 -4.94 6.63
CA GLY A 208 -17.84 -3.81 5.94
C GLY A 208 -18.13 -2.46 6.59
N LYS A 209 -18.82 -2.42 7.74
CA LYS A 209 -19.13 -1.19 8.48
C LYS A 209 -18.91 -1.40 9.97
N GLY A 210 -18.07 -0.55 10.55
CA GLY A 210 -17.81 -0.59 11.99
C GLY A 210 -17.30 0.75 12.49
N ARG A 211 -17.37 0.97 13.79
CA ARG A 211 -16.89 2.18 14.45
C ARG A 211 -16.05 1.80 15.65
N PHE A 212 -14.83 2.30 15.70
CA PHE A 212 -13.92 2.17 16.83
C PHE A 212 -13.21 3.51 17.09
N HIS A 213 -12.60 3.64 18.26
CA HIS A 213 -11.87 4.84 18.65
C HIS A 213 -10.37 4.56 18.64
N VAL A 214 -9.60 5.50 18.10
CA VAL A 214 -8.14 5.49 18.15
C VAL A 214 -7.70 6.53 19.18
N ARG A 215 -6.87 6.13 20.14
CA ARG A 215 -6.37 7.01 21.20
C ARG A 215 -4.85 6.98 21.21
N SER A 216 -4.23 8.16 21.27
CA SER A 216 -2.79 8.28 21.47
C SER A 216 -2.37 7.75 22.83
N LYS A 217 -1.15 7.26 22.92
CA LYS A 217 -0.45 7.05 24.21
C LYS A 217 0.32 8.31 24.53
N CYS A 218 0.09 8.86 25.71
CA CYS A 218 0.77 10.07 26.18
C CYS A 218 1.49 9.75 27.49
N ASP A 219 2.77 10.04 27.54
CA ASP A 219 3.55 10.03 28.77
C ASP A 219 3.88 11.48 29.14
N VAL A 220 3.58 11.86 30.36
CA VAL A 220 3.98 13.16 30.91
C VAL A 220 5.35 12.99 31.52
N LEU A 221 6.36 13.64 30.95
CA LEU A 221 7.69 13.69 31.52
C LEU A 221 7.71 14.87 32.49
N ASP A 222 8.00 14.61 33.78
CA ASP A 222 8.27 15.67 34.74
C ASP A 222 9.58 16.35 34.35
N ASP A 223 9.56 17.64 34.13
CA ASP A 223 10.75 18.46 33.97
C ASP A 223 11.53 18.43 35.28
N SER A 224 12.66 17.74 35.30
CA SER A 224 13.62 17.71 36.39
C SER A 224 14.62 18.85 36.30
#